data_57f9ef70d3d448ae4e6fe34d42da9a5a
#
_entry.id   57f9ef70d3d448ae4e6fe34d42da9a5a
#
_cell.length_a   1.000
_cell.length_b   1.000
_cell.length_c   1.000
_cell.angle_alpha   90.00
_cell.angle_beta   90.00
_cell.angle_gamma   90.00
#
_symmetry.space_group_name_H-M   'P 1'
#
loop_
_entity.id
_entity.type
_entity.pdbx_description
1 polymer ?
#
loop_
_entity_poly.entity_id
_entity_poly.type
_entity_poly.pdbx_seq_one_letter_code
_entity_poly.pdbx_strand_id
1 'polypeptide(L)'
;QRDPDVVIWGEDIVAYAGGGAYGVTAGLAKEFPGRVRDTPIAEEAIIGVGVGAAMGGVRPVCEIMTVNFTLVAWDQIVNHAAKQSHMFNGHIKVPMVIRTPNGHGRTASTHSQNFDVWFAHIPGLKVVAPSTPYDAKGLLKSAIRDDDPVVFLEHLQLYGTKGEVPDDEYLIPIGESDYKRRGKDVTLVTWGRMAPESVKAARVLADDGIDVEIVDLRSLRPLDLSLALESIKKTNRAIVVEEGWRTAGLGAEIAASLQEQAFNDLDAPIARVAGLEVPMPYAKSLERATLPFADDVATAVHAMMQKQY
;
A
#
# COMPACT_ATOMS: atom_id res chain seq x y z
N GLN A 1 20.23 -13.21 3.85
CA GLN A 1 21.25 -14.27 3.58
C GLN A 1 22.01 -13.98 2.29
N ARG A 2 21.31 -13.81 1.15
CA ARG A 2 21.90 -13.66 -0.18
C ARG A 2 22.76 -12.40 -0.33
N ASP A 3 22.32 -11.29 0.24
CA ASP A 3 22.94 -9.99 0.07
C ASP A 3 23.44 -9.46 1.42
N PRO A 4 24.79 -9.32 1.58
CA PRO A 4 25.38 -8.83 2.83
C PRO A 4 25.13 -7.33 3.07
N ASP A 5 24.82 -6.56 2.03
CA ASP A 5 24.60 -5.11 2.11
C ASP A 5 23.21 -4.76 2.61
N VAL A 6 22.29 -5.74 2.70
CA VAL A 6 20.96 -5.53 3.28
C VAL A 6 21.06 -5.46 4.80
N VAL A 7 20.64 -4.33 5.35
CA VAL A 7 20.55 -4.05 6.81
C VAL A 7 19.17 -3.55 7.16
N ILE A 8 18.73 -3.80 8.39
CA ILE A 8 17.40 -3.38 8.88
C ILE A 8 17.60 -2.59 10.15
N TRP A 9 16.96 -1.45 10.27
CA TRP A 9 16.87 -0.72 11.53
C TRP A 9 15.56 0.03 11.69
N GLY A 10 15.22 0.31 12.93
CA GLY A 10 14.02 1.01 13.33
C GLY A 10 13.87 1.01 14.84
N GLU A 11 12.80 1.61 15.32
CA GLU A 11 12.47 1.66 16.74
C GLU A 11 12.01 0.28 17.24
N ASP A 12 12.63 -0.21 18.32
CA ASP A 12 12.24 -1.44 19.04
C ASP A 12 12.15 -2.73 18.20
N ILE A 13 12.76 -2.79 17.03
CA ILE A 13 12.66 -3.94 16.13
C ILE A 13 13.45 -5.19 16.57
N VAL A 14 14.34 -5.02 17.57
CA VAL A 14 15.11 -6.12 18.18
C VAL A 14 14.66 -6.35 19.61
N ALA A 15 14.63 -5.28 20.44
CA ALA A 15 14.44 -5.39 21.87
C ALA A 15 12.99 -5.73 22.25
N TYR A 16 12.01 -5.12 21.59
CA TYR A 16 10.61 -5.31 21.95
C TYR A 16 10.08 -6.67 21.43
N ALA A 17 9.70 -7.53 22.36
CA ALA A 17 9.15 -8.87 22.07
C ALA A 17 10.00 -9.72 21.10
N GLY A 18 11.27 -9.35 20.87
CA GLY A 18 12.19 -10.04 19.96
C GLY A 18 11.94 -9.84 18.47
N GLY A 19 11.14 -8.82 18.08
CA GLY A 19 10.81 -8.61 16.67
C GLY A 19 9.91 -7.42 16.37
N GLY A 20 9.99 -6.39 17.21
CA GLY A 20 9.19 -5.18 17.07
C GLY A 20 7.76 -5.32 17.56
N ALA A 21 7.03 -4.20 17.56
CA ALA A 21 5.65 -4.12 18.06
C ALA A 21 4.68 -5.09 17.38
N TYR A 22 5.02 -5.59 16.19
CA TYR A 22 4.18 -6.47 15.38
C TYR A 22 4.80 -7.83 15.09
N GLY A 23 5.99 -8.10 15.62
CA GLY A 23 6.69 -9.38 15.44
C GLY A 23 7.25 -9.62 14.03
N VAL A 24 7.30 -8.62 13.16
CA VAL A 24 7.69 -8.79 11.76
C VAL A 24 9.16 -9.16 11.60
N THR A 25 10.03 -8.63 12.47
CA THR A 25 11.48 -8.89 12.48
C THR A 25 11.90 -10.00 13.45
N ALA A 26 10.93 -10.73 14.01
CA ALA A 26 11.20 -11.77 15.01
C ALA A 26 12.24 -12.79 14.53
N GLY A 27 13.26 -13.02 15.35
CA GLY A 27 14.35 -13.96 15.08
C GLY A 27 15.47 -13.44 14.18
N LEU A 28 15.24 -12.38 13.39
CA LEU A 28 16.23 -11.89 12.42
C LEU A 28 17.52 -11.38 13.07
N ALA A 29 17.43 -10.69 14.20
CA ALA A 29 18.62 -10.17 14.91
C ALA A 29 19.51 -11.32 15.41
N LYS A 30 18.90 -12.46 15.79
CA LYS A 30 19.65 -13.66 16.21
C LYS A 30 20.30 -14.36 15.02
N GLU A 31 19.60 -14.44 13.89
CA GLU A 31 20.10 -15.10 12.67
C GLU A 31 21.16 -14.24 11.95
N PHE A 32 21.00 -12.92 11.98
CA PHE A 32 21.88 -11.96 11.31
C PHE A 32 22.44 -10.92 12.30
N PRO A 33 23.37 -11.30 13.21
CA PRO A 33 23.90 -10.39 14.19
C PRO A 33 24.52 -9.14 13.55
N GLY A 34 24.18 -7.97 14.10
CA GLY A 34 24.70 -6.67 13.64
C GLY A 34 24.04 -6.12 12.36
N ARG A 35 23.18 -6.88 11.68
CA ARG A 35 22.43 -6.38 10.51
C ARG A 35 21.00 -5.97 10.81
N VAL A 36 20.47 -6.33 11.97
CA VAL A 36 19.18 -5.85 12.48
C VAL A 36 19.45 -5.08 13.76
N ARG A 37 19.04 -3.82 13.82
CA ARG A 37 19.46 -2.90 14.90
C ARG A 37 18.29 -2.05 15.37
N ASP A 38 18.18 -1.88 16.68
CA ASP A 38 17.33 -0.86 17.25
C ASP A 38 17.94 0.53 17.08
N THR A 39 17.08 1.53 17.01
CA THR A 39 17.43 2.94 17.01
C THR A 39 16.74 3.65 18.19
N PRO A 40 17.22 4.82 18.59
CA PRO A 40 16.39 5.75 19.36
C PRO A 40 15.09 6.09 18.61
N ILE A 41 14.09 6.59 19.35
CA ILE A 41 12.84 7.14 18.78
C ILE A 41 13.18 8.49 18.12
N ALA A 42 13.56 8.44 16.85
CA ALA A 42 13.95 9.61 16.07
C ALA A 42 13.78 9.29 14.58
N GLU A 43 12.58 9.38 14.07
CA GLU A 43 12.22 8.94 12.70
C GLU A 43 12.98 9.72 11.64
N GLU A 44 13.25 11.02 11.88
CA GLU A 44 14.11 11.81 11.01
C GLU A 44 15.51 11.19 10.89
N ALA A 45 16.11 10.77 12.01
CA ALA A 45 17.41 10.12 12.01
C ALA A 45 17.36 8.72 11.40
N ILE A 46 16.29 7.94 11.64
CA ILE A 46 16.08 6.61 11.04
C ILE A 46 16.16 6.71 9.52
N ILE A 47 15.42 7.64 8.92
CA ILE A 47 15.39 7.81 7.46
C ILE A 47 16.65 8.53 6.95
N GLY A 48 17.13 9.59 7.63
CA GLY A 48 18.32 10.34 7.20
C GLY A 48 19.59 9.48 7.19
N VAL A 49 19.79 8.64 8.21
CA VAL A 49 20.87 7.63 8.20
C VAL A 49 20.66 6.61 7.09
N GLY A 50 19.39 6.23 6.80
CA GLY A 50 19.03 5.35 5.69
C GLY A 50 19.45 5.92 4.34
N VAL A 51 19.15 7.17 4.07
CA VAL A 51 19.56 7.85 2.85
C VAL A 51 21.08 7.86 2.71
N GLY A 52 21.80 8.30 3.77
CA GLY A 52 23.27 8.33 3.75
C GLY A 52 23.91 6.96 3.56
N ALA A 53 23.39 5.93 4.22
CA ALA A 53 23.87 4.55 4.08
C ALA A 53 23.61 4.00 2.66
N ALA A 54 22.44 4.28 2.09
CA ALA A 54 22.09 3.88 0.73
C ALA A 54 23.02 4.54 -0.31
N MET A 55 23.29 5.83 -0.17
CA MET A 55 24.26 6.55 -1.00
C MET A 55 25.68 5.96 -0.87
N GLY A 56 26.00 5.38 0.29
CA GLY A 56 27.27 4.69 0.56
C GLY A 56 27.32 3.24 0.08
N GLY A 57 26.28 2.73 -0.58
CA GLY A 57 26.24 1.37 -1.16
C GLY A 57 25.59 0.31 -0.28
N VAL A 58 25.02 0.67 0.87
CA VAL A 58 24.22 -0.22 1.71
C VAL A 58 22.77 -0.26 1.18
N ARG A 59 22.04 -1.36 1.43
CA ARG A 59 20.61 -1.51 1.11
C ARG A 59 19.77 -1.52 2.40
N PRO A 60 19.46 -0.35 2.96
CA PRO A 60 18.74 -0.27 4.22
C PRO A 60 17.25 -0.53 4.04
N VAL A 61 16.69 -1.29 4.98
CA VAL A 61 15.25 -1.39 5.22
C VAL A 61 14.98 -0.64 6.52
N CYS A 62 14.43 0.58 6.40
CA CYS A 62 14.12 1.44 7.52
C CYS A 62 12.67 1.22 7.94
N GLU A 63 12.45 0.80 9.19
CA GLU A 63 11.11 0.66 9.74
C GLU A 63 10.68 1.93 10.48
N ILE A 64 9.53 2.48 10.09
CA ILE A 64 8.79 3.47 10.87
C ILE A 64 7.56 2.77 11.45
N MET A 65 7.40 2.83 12.77
CA MET A 65 6.42 2.03 13.52
C MET A 65 4.97 2.22 13.05
N THR A 66 4.61 3.39 12.55
CA THR A 66 3.35 3.69 11.88
C THR A 66 3.52 4.85 10.91
N VAL A 67 2.74 4.86 9.84
CA VAL A 67 2.79 5.90 8.80
C VAL A 67 2.67 7.31 9.36
N ASN A 68 1.93 7.49 10.45
CA ASN A 68 1.76 8.77 11.15
C ASN A 68 3.09 9.43 11.53
N PHE A 69 4.09 8.63 11.90
CA PHE A 69 5.39 9.11 12.34
C PHE A 69 6.34 9.42 11.18
N THR A 70 5.99 9.04 9.96
CA THR A 70 6.72 9.51 8.78
C THR A 70 6.65 11.03 8.62
N LEU A 71 5.66 11.70 9.24
CA LEU A 71 5.57 13.16 9.27
C LEU A 71 6.79 13.81 9.92
N VAL A 72 7.39 13.18 10.93
CA VAL A 72 8.63 13.66 11.58
C VAL A 72 9.82 13.54 10.62
N ALA A 73 9.83 12.53 9.76
CA ALA A 73 10.89 12.26 8.78
C ALA A 73 10.58 12.80 7.36
N TRP A 74 9.55 13.62 7.22
CA TRP A 74 9.02 14.01 5.90
C TRP A 74 10.06 14.69 5.01
N ASP A 75 10.88 15.56 5.57
CA ASP A 75 11.98 16.19 4.85
C ASP A 75 12.97 15.15 4.29
N GLN A 76 13.37 14.19 5.11
CA GLN A 76 14.32 13.15 4.72
C GLN A 76 13.75 12.24 3.62
N ILE A 77 12.45 12.00 3.62
CA ILE A 77 11.77 11.21 2.59
C ILE A 77 11.65 12.01 1.29
N VAL A 78 11.13 13.25 1.37
CA VAL A 78 10.73 14.04 0.19
C VAL A 78 11.91 14.78 -0.43
N ASN A 79 12.73 15.45 0.36
CA ASN A 79 13.82 16.29 -0.14
C ASN A 79 15.13 15.51 -0.29
N HIS A 80 15.32 14.43 0.46
CA HIS A 80 16.54 13.64 0.38
C HIS A 80 16.32 12.32 -0.36
N ALA A 81 15.60 11.34 0.18
CA ALA A 81 15.45 10.04 -0.48
C ALA A 81 14.95 10.16 -1.92
N ALA A 82 13.87 10.90 -2.14
CA ALA A 82 13.22 11.03 -3.43
C ALA A 82 14.02 11.84 -4.48
N LYS A 83 14.94 12.71 -4.06
CA LYS A 83 15.55 13.71 -4.96
C LYS A 83 17.03 13.47 -5.28
N GLN A 84 17.77 12.72 -4.44
CA GLN A 84 19.22 12.57 -4.60
C GLN A 84 19.60 12.04 -5.98
N SER A 85 18.95 10.99 -6.47
CA SER A 85 19.25 10.45 -7.78
C SER A 85 19.07 11.50 -8.90
N HIS A 86 18.01 12.29 -8.84
CA HIS A 86 17.76 13.36 -9.81
C HIS A 86 18.80 14.49 -9.69
N MET A 87 19.09 14.98 -8.49
CA MET A 87 20.05 16.07 -8.26
C MET A 87 21.46 15.72 -8.71
N PHE A 88 21.85 14.45 -8.63
CA PHE A 88 23.14 13.95 -9.07
C PHE A 88 23.10 13.29 -10.45
N ASN A 89 22.09 13.61 -11.27
CA ASN A 89 21.95 13.15 -12.65
C ASN A 89 22.08 11.61 -12.79
N GLY A 90 21.51 10.86 -11.82
CA GLY A 90 21.54 9.39 -11.78
C GLY A 90 22.85 8.76 -11.34
N HIS A 91 23.91 9.54 -11.06
CA HIS A 91 25.19 9.02 -10.58
C HIS A 91 25.14 8.46 -9.14
N ILE A 92 24.18 8.93 -8.34
CA ILE A 92 23.94 8.45 -6.99
C ILE A 92 22.59 7.75 -6.98
N LYS A 93 22.57 6.55 -6.39
CA LYS A 93 21.37 5.78 -6.13
C LYS A 93 21.01 5.84 -4.66
N VAL A 94 19.72 5.63 -4.35
CA VAL A 94 19.23 5.54 -2.97
C VAL A 94 18.42 4.23 -2.82
N PRO A 95 19.09 3.07 -2.87
CA PRO A 95 18.46 1.76 -2.80
C PRO A 95 17.97 1.45 -1.39
N MET A 96 16.89 2.11 -0.96
CA MET A 96 16.34 1.94 0.38
C MET A 96 14.87 1.56 0.37
N VAL A 97 14.44 0.83 1.38
CA VAL A 97 13.02 0.56 1.65
C VAL A 97 12.61 1.30 2.92
N ILE A 98 11.54 2.06 2.82
CA ILE A 98 10.85 2.65 3.97
C ILE A 98 9.62 1.80 4.23
N ARG A 99 9.66 0.99 5.29
CA ARG A 99 8.60 0.05 5.66
C ARG A 99 7.76 0.63 6.78
N THR A 100 6.45 0.71 6.60
CA THR A 100 5.56 1.27 7.62
C THR A 100 4.14 0.74 7.49
N PRO A 101 3.45 0.43 8.59
CA PRO A 101 2.02 0.19 8.58
C PRO A 101 1.25 1.48 8.28
N ASN A 102 0.31 1.37 7.35
CA ASN A 102 -0.56 2.43 6.88
C ASN A 102 -2.03 2.10 7.20
N GLY A 103 -2.89 3.09 7.32
CA GLY A 103 -4.32 2.90 7.59
C GLY A 103 -4.66 2.64 9.06
N HIS A 104 -5.88 2.13 9.28
CA HIS A 104 -6.37 1.88 10.63
C HIS A 104 -5.84 0.57 11.22
N GLY A 105 -6.05 0.38 12.51
CA GLY A 105 -5.70 -0.86 13.22
C GLY A 105 -5.05 -0.61 14.56
N ARG A 106 -4.69 0.63 14.83
CA ARG A 106 -4.28 1.12 16.14
C ARG A 106 -5.36 2.02 16.76
N THR A 107 -4.99 2.76 17.76
CA THR A 107 -5.92 3.55 18.56
C THR A 107 -5.90 5.01 18.14
N ALA A 108 -7.06 5.56 17.80
CA ALA A 108 -7.32 6.98 17.59
C ALA A 108 -6.58 7.65 16.42
N SER A 109 -6.72 8.97 16.32
CA SER A 109 -6.40 9.78 15.15
C SER A 109 -4.93 9.74 14.73
N THR A 110 -4.01 9.75 15.67
CA THR A 110 -2.57 9.83 15.38
C THR A 110 -1.88 8.50 15.13
N HIS A 111 -2.64 7.38 15.07
CA HIS A 111 -2.11 6.04 14.83
C HIS A 111 -2.93 5.25 13.80
N SER A 112 -3.83 5.91 13.10
CA SER A 112 -4.77 5.25 12.18
C SER A 112 -5.07 6.12 10.96
N GLN A 113 -4.05 6.79 10.41
CA GLN A 113 -4.17 7.59 9.19
C GLN A 113 -3.72 6.79 7.97
N ASN A 114 -4.20 7.22 6.81
CA ASN A 114 -3.80 6.69 5.52
C ASN A 114 -3.11 7.79 4.72
N PHE A 115 -1.86 7.55 4.30
CA PHE A 115 -1.05 8.50 3.55
C PHE A 115 -0.65 8.00 2.16
N ASP A 116 -1.39 7.06 1.58
CA ASP A 116 -1.13 6.52 0.24
C ASP A 116 -0.86 7.63 -0.77
N VAL A 117 -1.76 8.61 -0.85
CA VAL A 117 -1.68 9.70 -1.81
C VAL A 117 -0.47 10.62 -1.57
N TRP A 118 -0.07 10.81 -0.31
CA TRP A 118 1.06 11.70 0.01
C TRP A 118 2.36 11.17 -0.57
N PHE A 119 2.61 9.85 -0.43
CA PHE A 119 3.80 9.23 -1.01
C PHE A 119 3.68 9.06 -2.52
N ALA A 120 2.53 8.63 -3.02
CA ALA A 120 2.29 8.46 -4.44
C ALA A 120 2.39 9.78 -5.22
N HIS A 121 2.12 10.93 -4.58
CA HIS A 121 2.27 12.26 -5.17
C HIS A 121 3.74 12.66 -5.44
N ILE A 122 4.71 12.11 -4.69
CA ILE A 122 6.10 12.57 -4.72
C ILE A 122 6.91 11.91 -5.85
N PRO A 123 7.35 12.66 -6.88
CA PRO A 123 8.26 12.14 -7.90
C PRO A 123 9.61 11.72 -7.30
N GLY A 124 10.09 10.55 -7.71
CA GLY A 124 11.33 9.95 -7.22
C GLY A 124 11.13 8.87 -6.16
N LEU A 125 9.91 8.72 -5.61
CA LEU A 125 9.54 7.56 -4.79
C LEU A 125 8.87 6.48 -5.65
N LYS A 126 9.07 5.22 -5.29
CA LYS A 126 8.18 4.11 -5.63
C LYS A 126 7.31 3.79 -4.41
N VAL A 127 6.06 3.39 -4.63
CA VAL A 127 5.11 3.13 -3.54
C VAL A 127 4.37 1.84 -3.83
N VAL A 128 4.39 0.91 -2.88
CA VAL A 128 3.69 -0.38 -2.98
C VAL A 128 2.82 -0.62 -1.74
N ALA A 129 1.69 -1.29 -1.94
CA ALA A 129 0.70 -1.59 -0.91
C ALA A 129 0.17 -3.02 -1.10
N PRO A 130 0.86 -4.05 -0.60
CA PRO A 130 0.46 -5.44 -0.78
C PRO A 130 -0.86 -5.74 -0.07
N SER A 131 -1.65 -6.65 -0.65
CA SER A 131 -2.93 -7.08 -0.09
C SER A 131 -2.94 -8.52 0.41
N THR A 132 -1.98 -9.34 0.01
CA THR A 132 -1.86 -10.76 0.35
C THR A 132 -0.47 -11.12 0.85
N PRO A 133 -0.29 -12.26 1.56
CA PRO A 133 1.04 -12.76 1.93
C PRO A 133 1.95 -13.02 0.71
N TYR A 134 1.37 -13.50 -0.39
CA TYR A 134 2.10 -13.68 -1.66
C TYR A 134 2.64 -12.34 -2.17
N ASP A 135 1.79 -11.32 -2.26
CA ASP A 135 2.20 -9.99 -2.70
C ASP A 135 3.26 -9.38 -1.78
N ALA A 136 3.08 -9.51 -0.46
CA ALA A 136 4.02 -8.99 0.53
C ALA A 136 5.43 -9.56 0.36
N LYS A 137 5.56 -10.90 0.20
CA LYS A 137 6.87 -11.55 -0.02
C LYS A 137 7.50 -11.12 -1.35
N GLY A 138 6.74 -11.16 -2.45
CA GLY A 138 7.24 -10.85 -3.77
C GLY A 138 7.64 -9.39 -3.95
N LEU A 139 6.76 -8.46 -3.53
CA LEU A 139 7.01 -7.02 -3.63
C LEU A 139 8.12 -6.54 -2.68
N LEU A 140 8.21 -7.08 -1.45
CA LEU A 140 9.30 -6.68 -0.54
C LEU A 140 10.66 -7.09 -1.08
N LYS A 141 10.77 -8.29 -1.67
CA LYS A 141 12.00 -8.71 -2.33
C LYS A 141 12.35 -7.83 -3.53
N SER A 142 11.36 -7.42 -4.32
CA SER A 142 11.55 -6.47 -5.42
C SER A 142 11.99 -5.10 -4.90
N ALA A 143 11.35 -4.60 -3.84
CA ALA A 143 11.69 -3.33 -3.22
C ALA A 143 13.13 -3.28 -2.68
N ILE A 144 13.59 -4.36 -2.02
CA ILE A 144 14.98 -4.45 -1.51
C ILE A 144 16.01 -4.45 -2.66
N ARG A 145 15.64 -4.95 -3.84
CA ARG A 145 16.53 -5.03 -5.02
C ARG A 145 16.44 -3.82 -5.93
N ASP A 146 15.51 -2.93 -5.68
CA ASP A 146 15.37 -1.70 -6.45
C ASP A 146 16.49 -0.71 -6.10
N ASP A 147 16.93 0.07 -7.08
CA ASP A 147 17.95 1.08 -6.89
C ASP A 147 17.37 2.46 -6.51
N ASP A 148 16.06 2.60 -6.58
CA ASP A 148 15.32 3.79 -6.16
C ASP A 148 14.66 3.55 -4.79
N PRO A 149 14.32 4.61 -4.03
CA PRO A 149 13.66 4.48 -2.75
C PRO A 149 12.23 3.97 -2.93
N VAL A 150 11.89 2.91 -2.18
CA VAL A 150 10.56 2.29 -2.18
C VAL A 150 9.89 2.50 -0.83
N VAL A 151 8.72 3.12 -0.82
CA VAL A 151 7.82 3.16 0.34
C VAL A 151 6.93 1.92 0.30
N PHE A 152 7.07 1.07 1.31
CA PHE A 152 6.37 -0.19 1.44
C PHE A 152 5.27 -0.05 2.49
N LEU A 153 4.04 0.19 2.03
CA LEU A 153 2.88 0.46 2.87
C LEU A 153 2.20 -0.86 3.27
N GLU A 154 2.47 -1.30 4.47
CA GLU A 154 1.81 -2.47 5.06
C GLU A 154 0.48 -2.09 5.71
N HIS A 155 -0.31 -3.07 6.11
CA HIS A 155 -1.55 -2.81 6.84
C HIS A 155 -1.69 -3.77 8.03
N LEU A 156 -1.90 -3.21 9.23
CA LEU A 156 -1.95 -4.00 10.48
C LEU A 156 -3.01 -5.10 10.45
N GLN A 157 -4.17 -4.83 9.86
CA GLN A 157 -5.25 -5.81 9.75
C GLN A 157 -4.90 -6.99 8.83
N LEU A 158 -3.85 -6.86 8.02
CA LEU A 158 -3.40 -7.91 7.12
C LEU A 158 -2.30 -8.79 7.70
N TYR A 159 -1.61 -8.39 8.78
CA TYR A 159 -0.51 -9.16 9.36
C TYR A 159 -0.91 -10.57 9.82
N GLY A 160 -2.15 -10.74 10.26
CA GLY A 160 -2.69 -12.06 10.64
C GLY A 160 -3.24 -12.88 9.47
N THR A 161 -3.23 -12.35 8.24
CA THR A 161 -3.79 -13.03 7.08
C THR A 161 -2.93 -14.21 6.67
N LYS A 162 -3.56 -15.36 6.46
CA LYS A 162 -2.91 -16.57 5.96
C LYS A 162 -3.24 -16.75 4.48
N GLY A 163 -2.26 -17.23 3.71
CA GLY A 163 -2.42 -17.52 2.29
C GLY A 163 -1.28 -18.40 1.79
N GLU A 164 -1.44 -18.95 0.61
CA GLU A 164 -0.38 -19.72 -0.05
C GLU A 164 0.76 -18.79 -0.44
N VAL A 165 1.95 -19.17 -0.05
CA VAL A 165 3.20 -18.47 -0.40
C VAL A 165 4.21 -19.52 -0.83
N PRO A 166 4.67 -19.54 -2.09
CA PRO A 166 5.68 -20.48 -2.54
C PRO A 166 6.96 -20.40 -1.71
N ASP A 167 7.56 -21.55 -1.40
CA ASP A 167 8.86 -21.60 -0.73
C ASP A 167 9.97 -21.09 -1.64
N ASP A 168 9.86 -21.35 -2.92
CA ASP A 168 10.79 -20.89 -3.95
C ASP A 168 10.88 -19.37 -4.01
N GLU A 169 11.97 -18.91 -4.58
CA GLU A 169 12.18 -17.50 -4.81
C GLU A 169 11.34 -17.01 -6.00
N TYR A 170 10.60 -15.94 -5.75
CA TYR A 170 9.92 -15.18 -6.78
C TYR A 170 9.97 -13.69 -6.48
N LEU A 171 9.79 -12.89 -7.50
CA LEU A 171 9.67 -11.45 -7.45
C LEU A 171 8.33 -11.05 -8.07
N ILE A 172 7.75 -9.97 -7.58
CA ILE A 172 6.64 -9.29 -8.24
C ILE A 172 7.19 -7.94 -8.71
N PRO A 173 7.17 -7.64 -10.01
CA PRO A 173 7.62 -6.36 -10.51
C PRO A 173 6.80 -5.20 -9.90
N ILE A 174 7.51 -4.14 -9.48
CA ILE A 174 6.85 -2.92 -9.01
C ILE A 174 6.23 -2.22 -10.22
N GLY A 175 4.95 -1.87 -10.11
CA GLY A 175 4.19 -1.29 -11.21
C GLY A 175 3.29 -2.27 -11.94
N GLU A 176 3.14 -3.50 -11.46
CA GLU A 176 2.20 -4.47 -12.04
C GLU A 176 0.99 -4.69 -11.14
N SER A 177 -0.19 -4.48 -11.68
CA SER A 177 -1.47 -4.84 -11.06
C SER A 177 -1.79 -6.33 -11.17
N ASP A 178 -2.83 -6.81 -10.49
CA ASP A 178 -3.23 -8.21 -10.48
C ASP A 178 -4.75 -8.37 -10.34
N TYR A 179 -5.30 -9.43 -10.91
CA TYR A 179 -6.70 -9.79 -10.70
C TYR A 179 -6.86 -10.63 -9.44
N LYS A 180 -7.58 -10.12 -8.45
CA LYS A 180 -7.96 -10.92 -7.27
C LYS A 180 -9.24 -11.73 -7.50
N ARG A 181 -10.06 -11.33 -8.46
CA ARG A 181 -11.23 -12.06 -8.93
C ARG A 181 -11.55 -11.68 -10.38
N ARG A 182 -11.87 -12.66 -11.20
CA ARG A 182 -12.46 -12.44 -12.53
C ARG A 182 -13.97 -12.31 -12.40
N GLY A 183 -14.57 -11.45 -13.20
CA GLY A 183 -16.01 -11.19 -13.28
C GLY A 183 -16.38 -10.47 -14.57
N LYS A 184 -17.65 -10.07 -14.72
CA LYS A 184 -18.14 -9.52 -15.99
C LYS A 184 -19.10 -8.33 -15.88
N ASP A 185 -19.60 -8.01 -14.67
CA ASP A 185 -20.68 -7.04 -14.53
C ASP A 185 -20.21 -5.66 -14.03
N VAL A 186 -19.18 -5.63 -13.18
CA VAL A 186 -18.59 -4.41 -12.62
C VAL A 186 -17.14 -4.62 -12.24
N THR A 187 -16.30 -3.61 -12.45
CA THR A 187 -14.89 -3.60 -12.05
C THR A 187 -14.71 -2.86 -10.71
N LEU A 188 -14.11 -3.51 -9.73
CA LEU A 188 -13.57 -2.85 -8.53
C LEU A 188 -12.07 -2.66 -8.69
N VAL A 189 -11.58 -1.44 -8.55
CA VAL A 189 -10.15 -1.08 -8.56
C VAL A 189 -9.75 -0.72 -7.15
N THR A 190 -8.75 -1.41 -6.58
CA THR A 190 -8.45 -1.32 -5.17
C THR A 190 -6.99 -1.66 -4.86
N TRP A 191 -6.58 -1.55 -3.58
CA TRP A 191 -5.25 -1.92 -3.07
C TRP A 191 -5.26 -2.16 -1.57
N GLY A 192 -4.19 -2.75 -1.05
CA GLY A 192 -4.00 -2.97 0.38
C GLY A 192 -5.18 -3.69 1.03
N ARG A 193 -5.64 -3.19 2.19
CA ARG A 193 -6.76 -3.79 2.93
C ARG A 193 -8.07 -3.84 2.15
N MET A 194 -8.30 -2.90 1.25
CA MET A 194 -9.57 -2.88 0.53
C MET A 194 -9.70 -3.98 -0.52
N ALA A 195 -8.60 -4.62 -0.94
CA ALA A 195 -8.67 -5.78 -1.84
C ALA A 195 -9.39 -6.98 -1.18
N PRO A 196 -9.00 -7.49 0.00
CA PRO A 196 -9.76 -8.53 0.67
C PRO A 196 -11.17 -8.10 1.10
N GLU A 197 -11.42 -6.82 1.43
CA GLU A 197 -12.79 -6.33 1.67
C GLU A 197 -13.64 -6.40 0.39
N SER A 198 -13.08 -6.04 -0.76
CA SER A 198 -13.73 -6.18 -2.07
C SER A 198 -14.03 -7.65 -2.42
N VAL A 199 -13.13 -8.57 -2.08
CA VAL A 199 -13.38 -10.02 -2.26
C VAL A 199 -14.54 -10.50 -1.38
N LYS A 200 -14.66 -10.00 -0.14
CA LYS A 200 -15.81 -10.32 0.72
C LYS A 200 -17.10 -9.77 0.14
N ALA A 201 -17.11 -8.53 -0.34
CA ALA A 201 -18.26 -7.92 -0.99
C ALA A 201 -18.70 -8.72 -2.23
N ALA A 202 -17.74 -9.13 -3.07
CA ALA A 202 -18.02 -9.91 -4.27
C ALA A 202 -18.68 -11.27 -4.00
N ARG A 203 -18.42 -11.88 -2.83
CA ARG A 203 -19.09 -13.13 -2.42
C ARG A 203 -20.57 -12.89 -2.12
N VAL A 204 -20.88 -11.82 -1.39
CA VAL A 204 -22.29 -11.43 -1.08
C VAL A 204 -23.01 -11.07 -2.38
N LEU A 205 -22.40 -10.26 -3.24
CA LEU A 205 -22.96 -9.85 -4.52
C LEU A 205 -23.23 -11.00 -5.49
N ALA A 206 -22.44 -12.06 -5.40
CA ALA A 206 -22.66 -13.26 -6.21
C ALA A 206 -23.99 -13.97 -5.88
N ASP A 207 -24.44 -13.93 -4.62
CA ASP A 207 -25.75 -14.45 -4.19
C ASP A 207 -26.91 -13.64 -4.83
N ASP A 208 -26.66 -12.36 -5.16
CA ASP A 208 -27.58 -11.48 -5.86
C ASP A 208 -27.42 -11.54 -7.39
N GLY A 209 -26.56 -12.44 -7.89
CA GLY A 209 -26.34 -12.65 -9.32
C GLY A 209 -25.40 -11.63 -9.97
N ILE A 210 -24.66 -10.82 -9.19
CA ILE A 210 -23.71 -9.82 -9.70
C ILE A 210 -22.30 -10.40 -9.69
N ASP A 211 -21.66 -10.47 -10.86
CA ASP A 211 -20.34 -11.06 -11.07
C ASP A 211 -19.26 -9.97 -11.14
N VAL A 212 -18.66 -9.69 -10.00
CA VAL A 212 -17.70 -8.61 -9.80
C VAL A 212 -16.29 -9.01 -10.24
N GLU A 213 -15.62 -8.17 -11.01
CA GLU A 213 -14.18 -8.28 -11.29
C GLU A 213 -13.39 -7.37 -10.34
N ILE A 214 -12.27 -7.87 -9.80
CA ILE A 214 -11.46 -7.13 -8.82
C ILE A 214 -10.03 -7.02 -9.33
N VAL A 215 -9.58 -5.78 -9.54
CA VAL A 215 -8.21 -5.43 -9.88
C VAL A 215 -7.54 -4.84 -8.64
N ASP A 216 -6.47 -5.48 -8.18
CA ASP A 216 -5.59 -4.99 -7.13
C ASP A 216 -4.38 -4.30 -7.76
N LEU A 217 -4.22 -3.03 -7.50
CA LEU A 217 -3.13 -2.23 -8.06
C LEU A 217 -1.76 -2.63 -7.51
N ARG A 218 -1.67 -3.08 -6.28
CA ARG A 218 -0.44 -3.48 -5.57
C ARG A 218 0.64 -2.39 -5.53
N SER A 219 0.83 -1.65 -6.62
CA SER A 219 1.74 -0.53 -6.75
C SER A 219 0.97 0.76 -6.99
N LEU A 220 1.26 1.77 -6.18
CA LEU A 220 0.62 3.08 -6.25
C LEU A 220 1.48 4.10 -6.99
N ARG A 221 2.78 3.80 -7.09
CA ARG A 221 3.74 4.53 -7.92
C ARG A 221 4.93 3.62 -8.28
N PRO A 222 5.22 3.36 -9.58
CA PRO A 222 4.37 3.77 -10.72
C PRO A 222 2.99 3.13 -10.64
N LEU A 223 1.99 3.85 -11.16
CA LEU A 223 0.60 3.40 -11.21
C LEU A 223 0.36 2.66 -12.54
N ASP A 224 -0.04 1.39 -12.46
CA ASP A 224 -0.47 0.60 -13.62
C ASP A 224 -1.99 0.46 -13.63
N LEU A 225 -2.64 1.01 -14.63
CA LEU A 225 -4.08 0.92 -14.84
C LEU A 225 -4.46 -0.03 -15.99
N SER A 226 -3.50 -0.73 -16.58
CA SER A 226 -3.72 -1.57 -17.77
C SER A 226 -4.80 -2.63 -17.55
N LEU A 227 -4.74 -3.38 -16.44
CA LEU A 227 -5.75 -4.39 -16.11
C LEU A 227 -7.10 -3.77 -15.77
N ALA A 228 -7.13 -2.60 -15.13
CA ALA A 228 -8.38 -1.89 -14.84
C ALA A 228 -9.06 -1.42 -16.13
N LEU A 229 -8.30 -0.89 -17.08
CA LEU A 229 -8.79 -0.48 -18.41
C LEU A 229 -9.28 -1.68 -19.22
N GLU A 230 -8.54 -2.81 -19.21
CA GLU A 230 -8.97 -4.06 -19.82
C GLU A 230 -10.31 -4.54 -19.23
N SER A 231 -10.42 -4.51 -17.91
CA SER A 231 -11.62 -4.90 -17.18
C SER A 231 -12.81 -4.00 -17.53
N ILE A 232 -12.62 -2.67 -17.53
CA ILE A 232 -13.70 -1.71 -17.84
C ILE A 232 -14.26 -1.92 -19.26
N LYS A 233 -13.44 -2.22 -20.25
CA LYS A 233 -13.90 -2.52 -21.61
C LYS A 233 -14.88 -3.70 -21.68
N LYS A 234 -14.81 -4.60 -20.71
CA LYS A 234 -15.68 -5.76 -20.58
C LYS A 234 -16.92 -5.49 -19.72
N THR A 235 -16.71 -4.80 -18.58
CA THR A 235 -17.76 -4.61 -17.56
C THR A 235 -18.54 -3.32 -17.72
N ASN A 236 -18.02 -2.34 -18.43
CA ASN A 236 -18.55 -1.00 -18.69
C ASN A 236 -18.88 -0.17 -17.43
N ARG A 237 -18.46 -0.64 -16.25
CA ARG A 237 -18.71 -0.03 -14.95
C ARG A 237 -17.51 -0.18 -14.04
N ALA A 238 -17.14 0.88 -13.33
CA ALA A 238 -16.03 0.84 -12.39
C ALA A 238 -16.31 1.56 -11.08
N ILE A 239 -15.78 1.01 -9.99
CA ILE A 239 -15.77 1.62 -8.66
C ILE A 239 -14.33 1.57 -8.14
N VAL A 240 -13.79 2.70 -7.73
CA VAL A 240 -12.50 2.76 -7.02
C VAL A 240 -12.77 2.66 -5.53
N VAL A 241 -12.07 1.73 -4.87
CA VAL A 241 -12.28 1.39 -3.46
C VAL A 241 -10.98 1.66 -2.69
N GLU A 242 -10.99 2.67 -1.83
CA GLU A 242 -9.86 3.10 -1.00
C GLU A 242 -10.23 3.18 0.48
N GLU A 243 -9.26 3.03 1.38
CA GLU A 243 -9.51 3.20 2.82
C GLU A 243 -9.43 4.65 3.27
N GLY A 244 -8.58 5.43 2.61
CA GLY A 244 -8.30 6.82 2.94
C GLY A 244 -9.50 7.75 2.78
N TRP A 245 -9.29 9.01 3.12
CA TRP A 245 -10.30 10.06 2.95
C TRP A 245 -10.58 10.33 1.48
N ARG A 246 -11.83 10.66 1.18
CA ARG A 246 -12.30 10.87 -0.19
C ARG A 246 -11.70 12.11 -0.86
N THR A 247 -11.61 13.23 -0.13
CA THR A 247 -11.08 14.51 -0.67
C THR A 247 -9.60 14.41 -0.95
N ALA A 248 -9.21 14.67 -2.19
CA ALA A 248 -7.83 14.58 -2.67
C ALA A 248 -7.17 13.21 -2.39
N GLY A 249 -7.95 12.14 -2.17
CA GLY A 249 -7.45 10.77 -2.04
C GLY A 249 -6.93 10.25 -3.38
N LEU A 250 -6.09 9.20 -3.33
CA LEU A 250 -5.51 8.59 -4.54
C LEU A 250 -6.59 8.05 -5.49
N GLY A 251 -7.71 7.60 -4.94
CA GLY A 251 -8.86 7.17 -5.74
C GLY A 251 -9.48 8.26 -6.61
N ALA A 252 -9.23 9.55 -6.31
CA ALA A 252 -9.65 10.65 -7.19
C ALA A 252 -8.79 10.69 -8.48
N GLU A 253 -7.48 10.55 -8.34
CA GLU A 253 -6.54 10.46 -9.47
C GLU A 253 -6.83 9.24 -10.34
N ILE A 254 -7.02 8.08 -9.69
CA ILE A 254 -7.35 6.83 -10.40
C ILE A 254 -8.67 6.95 -11.16
N ALA A 255 -9.71 7.50 -10.52
CA ALA A 255 -11.01 7.71 -11.16
C ALA A 255 -10.91 8.68 -12.35
N ALA A 256 -10.16 9.78 -12.22
CA ALA A 256 -9.93 10.73 -13.31
C ALA A 256 -9.19 10.07 -14.47
N SER A 257 -8.07 9.39 -14.19
CA SER A 257 -7.27 8.71 -15.21
C SER A 257 -8.05 7.61 -15.95
N LEU A 258 -8.85 6.83 -15.23
CA LEU A 258 -9.71 5.81 -15.85
C LEU A 258 -10.84 6.45 -16.67
N GLN A 259 -11.45 7.54 -16.16
CA GLN A 259 -12.49 8.27 -16.89
C GLN A 259 -11.96 8.86 -18.20
N GLU A 260 -10.76 9.42 -18.19
CA GLU A 260 -10.13 9.98 -19.40
C GLU A 260 -9.82 8.91 -20.45
N GLN A 261 -9.32 7.73 -20.01
CA GLN A 261 -8.84 6.67 -20.91
C GLN A 261 -9.93 5.70 -21.36
N ALA A 262 -10.99 5.52 -20.57
CA ALA A 262 -12.07 4.58 -20.83
C ALA A 262 -13.44 5.27 -21.04
N PHE A 263 -13.48 6.58 -21.31
CA PHE A 263 -14.73 7.35 -21.41
C PHE A 263 -15.77 6.69 -22.33
N ASN A 264 -15.35 6.18 -23.48
CA ASN A 264 -16.24 5.56 -24.47
C ASN A 264 -16.64 4.12 -24.12
N ASP A 265 -16.01 3.53 -23.10
CA ASP A 265 -16.29 2.17 -22.65
C ASP A 265 -17.17 2.15 -21.38
N LEU A 266 -17.52 3.31 -20.84
CA LEU A 266 -18.26 3.46 -19.57
C LEU A 266 -19.75 3.71 -19.80
N ASP A 267 -20.61 2.90 -19.16
CA ASP A 267 -22.06 3.10 -19.09
C ASP A 267 -22.48 4.05 -17.96
N ALA A 268 -21.57 4.35 -17.05
CA ALA A 268 -21.84 5.15 -15.83
C ALA A 268 -20.59 5.91 -15.40
N PRO A 269 -20.72 7.04 -14.67
CA PRO A 269 -19.60 7.69 -14.00
C PRO A 269 -18.91 6.73 -13.05
N ILE A 270 -17.56 6.80 -12.98
CA ILE A 270 -16.82 5.99 -12.02
C ILE A 270 -17.17 6.42 -10.59
N ALA A 271 -17.67 5.47 -9.80
CA ALA A 271 -17.98 5.71 -8.40
C ALA A 271 -16.73 5.52 -7.50
N ARG A 272 -16.79 6.05 -6.30
CA ARG A 272 -15.73 5.90 -5.30
C ARG A 272 -16.31 5.52 -3.94
N VAL A 273 -15.73 4.49 -3.33
CA VAL A 273 -15.93 4.10 -1.93
C VAL A 273 -14.66 4.50 -1.18
N ALA A 274 -14.82 5.31 -0.13
CA ALA A 274 -13.72 5.87 0.65
C ALA A 274 -14.12 6.07 2.10
N GLY A 275 -13.14 6.29 2.99
CA GLY A 275 -13.40 6.65 4.39
C GLY A 275 -14.12 7.99 4.56
N LEU A 276 -14.82 8.14 5.67
CA LEU A 276 -15.48 9.40 6.03
C LEU A 276 -14.43 10.47 6.36
N GLU A 277 -14.75 11.73 6.05
CA GLU A 277 -13.89 12.89 6.22
C GLU A 277 -13.85 13.40 7.67
N VAL A 278 -13.46 12.52 8.57
CA VAL A 278 -13.30 12.82 9.99
C VAL A 278 -12.00 12.26 10.52
N PRO A 279 -11.36 12.89 11.52
CA PRO A 279 -10.24 12.26 12.24
C PRO A 279 -10.70 10.94 12.86
N MET A 280 -9.83 9.92 12.85
CA MET A 280 -10.17 8.59 13.37
C MET A 280 -10.59 8.65 14.84
N PRO A 281 -11.81 8.22 15.19
CA PRO A 281 -12.28 8.17 16.57
C PRO A 281 -11.56 7.11 17.39
N TYR A 282 -11.56 7.29 18.71
CA TYR A 282 -11.01 6.30 19.64
C TYR A 282 -11.93 5.08 19.84
N ALA A 283 -13.22 5.32 19.95
CA ALA A 283 -14.19 4.24 20.19
C ALA A 283 -14.35 3.32 18.99
N LYS A 284 -14.23 2.02 19.19
CA LYS A 284 -14.25 1.02 18.11
C LYS A 284 -15.50 1.03 17.24
N SER A 285 -16.67 1.34 17.82
CA SER A 285 -17.93 1.49 17.08
C SER A 285 -17.89 2.69 16.14
N LEU A 286 -17.29 3.80 16.57
CA LEU A 286 -17.13 4.99 15.73
C LEU A 286 -16.01 4.80 14.71
N GLU A 287 -14.90 4.16 15.07
CA GLU A 287 -13.85 3.77 14.13
C GLU A 287 -14.43 2.97 12.97
N ARG A 288 -15.22 1.92 13.28
CA ARG A 288 -15.91 1.14 12.25
C ARG A 288 -16.85 1.97 11.39
N ALA A 289 -17.57 2.92 11.96
CA ALA A 289 -18.51 3.77 11.23
C ALA A 289 -17.81 4.77 10.28
N THR A 290 -16.51 5.02 10.46
CA THR A 290 -15.75 5.97 9.62
C THR A 290 -15.00 5.32 8.47
N LEU A 291 -14.89 4.01 8.48
CA LEU A 291 -14.10 3.24 7.50
C LEU A 291 -15.02 2.48 6.54
N PRO A 292 -14.59 2.28 5.28
CA PRO A 292 -15.30 1.42 4.37
C PRO A 292 -15.03 -0.06 4.67
N PHE A 293 -16.07 -0.88 4.52
CA PHE A 293 -16.04 -2.33 4.64
C PHE A 293 -16.76 -2.99 3.47
N ALA A 294 -16.81 -4.31 3.45
CA ALA A 294 -17.45 -5.08 2.39
C ALA A 294 -18.91 -4.67 2.13
N ASP A 295 -19.66 -4.33 3.19
CA ASP A 295 -21.07 -3.90 3.08
C ASP A 295 -21.21 -2.57 2.33
N ASP A 296 -20.26 -1.63 2.55
CA ASP A 296 -20.25 -0.34 1.85
C ASP A 296 -19.93 -0.53 0.37
N VAL A 297 -18.99 -1.43 0.07
CA VAL A 297 -18.65 -1.80 -1.30
C VAL A 297 -19.83 -2.44 -2.00
N ALA A 298 -20.52 -3.40 -1.35
CA ALA A 298 -21.70 -4.04 -1.90
C ALA A 298 -22.82 -3.04 -2.16
N THR A 299 -23.05 -2.11 -1.22
CA THR A 299 -24.04 -1.03 -1.37
C THR A 299 -23.73 -0.15 -2.59
N ALA A 300 -22.47 0.21 -2.79
CA ALA A 300 -22.06 1.01 -3.95
C ALA A 300 -22.24 0.25 -5.27
N VAL A 301 -21.96 -1.06 -5.31
CA VAL A 301 -22.20 -1.90 -6.47
C VAL A 301 -23.70 -1.98 -6.78
N HIS A 302 -24.55 -2.26 -5.81
CA HIS A 302 -26.01 -2.28 -6.01
C HIS A 302 -26.52 -0.95 -6.55
N ALA A 303 -26.07 0.17 -5.97
CA ALA A 303 -26.47 1.50 -6.44
C ALA A 303 -26.06 1.76 -7.90
N MET A 304 -24.88 1.27 -8.31
CA MET A 304 -24.38 1.38 -9.69
C MET A 304 -25.19 0.50 -10.64
N MET A 305 -25.50 -0.74 -10.27
CA MET A 305 -26.25 -1.67 -11.11
C MET A 305 -27.72 -1.28 -11.31
N GLN A 306 -28.33 -0.54 -10.34
CA GLN A 306 -29.73 -0.08 -10.41
C GLN A 306 -29.93 1.19 -11.24
N LYS A 307 -28.89 2.02 -11.40
CA LYS A 307 -28.98 3.26 -12.16
C LYS A 307 -28.88 2.97 -13.66
N GLN A 308 -29.92 3.33 -14.40
CA GLN A 308 -29.86 3.56 -15.84
C GLN A 308 -29.44 5.02 -16.05
N TYR A 309 -28.30 5.24 -16.65
CA TYR A 309 -27.79 6.57 -17.00
C TYR A 309 -28.18 6.95 -18.43
#